data_44972b77f8108da2631dc8aeff31e8a5
#
_entry.id   44972b77f8108da2631dc8aeff31e8a5
#
_cell.length_a   1.000
_cell.length_b   1.000
_cell.length_c   1.000
_cell.angle_alpha   90.00
_cell.angle_beta   90.00
_cell.angle_gamma   90.00
#
_symmetry.space_group_name_H-M   'P 1'
#
loop_
_entity.id
_entity.type
_entity.pdbx_description
1 polymer ?
#
loop_
_entity_poly.entity_id
_entity_poly.type
_entity_poly.pdbx_seq_one_letter_code
_entity_poly.pdbx_strand_id
1 'polypeptide(L)'
;MPEQTTRPFAAVILAAGKGTRMKSDLHKVLHPIAGRPMLRHLMHAVDELAPAHKVVVVGAGREQIEAAVAGHAEVCVQEPQLGTAHAVQQAAAALGGFDGDVLVLYGDVPFVRAETMRAMLDRLAGDDAPAAVVLGFEPDDALAYGRVIADEGGRVQKMVEFKDANDAERACTLCNSGLLAARAADLFALLDRVGNDNAQGEYYLPDIVNIAIADGRPAAVVRTSHAGEVAGINSRAELAAAEALWQADRREQAMADGVTLRAPETVFFSWDTKLGRDVVVEPNVVFGPGVIVADGATIRAFSHLEGADVGEGCEVGPFARLRPGAVLKRGAKVGNFVEVKKAVLGEGAKANHLTYLGDAEIGAGANIGAGTITCNYDGYFKYKTEIGERAFIGSNSALIAPVRIGADAIVAAGSAVSRDVADGELRMVRGEQLVKPGWADRFHDTMKKKKAEKT
;
A
#
# COMPACT_ATOMS: atom_id res chain seq x y z
N MET A 1 33.13 -16.77 9.10
CA MET A 1 32.72 -15.93 10.25
C MET A 1 31.94 -16.85 11.18
N PRO A 2 32.13 -16.86 12.51
CA PRO A 2 31.30 -17.66 13.39
C PRO A 2 29.86 -17.18 13.25
N GLU A 3 28.92 -18.11 13.06
CA GLU A 3 27.48 -17.85 13.18
C GLU A 3 27.24 -17.22 14.56
N GLN A 4 26.95 -15.93 14.57
CA GLN A 4 26.37 -15.30 15.75
C GLN A 4 24.99 -15.93 15.90
N THR A 5 24.84 -16.83 16.87
CA THR A 5 23.55 -17.32 17.32
C THR A 5 22.81 -16.10 17.89
N THR A 6 22.06 -15.43 17.03
CA THR A 6 21.17 -14.34 17.47
C THR A 6 20.16 -14.94 18.43
N ARG A 7 20.08 -14.39 19.67
CA ARG A 7 19.02 -14.77 20.62
C ARG A 7 17.65 -14.63 19.94
N PRO A 8 16.68 -15.50 20.23
CA PRO A 8 15.32 -15.29 19.73
C PRO A 8 14.79 -13.95 20.23
N PHE A 9 13.99 -13.27 19.42
CA PHE A 9 13.36 -12.04 19.83
C PHE A 9 11.84 -12.04 19.62
N ALA A 10 11.15 -11.23 20.40
CA ALA A 10 9.73 -10.93 20.27
C ALA A 10 9.53 -9.46 19.90
N ALA A 11 8.56 -9.17 19.04
CA ALA A 11 8.14 -7.81 18.75
C ALA A 11 6.83 -7.50 19.48
N VAL A 12 6.83 -6.45 20.31
CA VAL A 12 5.64 -5.89 20.97
C VAL A 12 5.29 -4.58 20.29
N ILE A 13 4.16 -4.53 19.60
CA ILE A 13 3.73 -3.38 18.80
C ILE A 13 2.57 -2.68 19.50
N LEU A 14 2.78 -1.43 19.91
CA LEU A 14 1.79 -0.63 20.60
C LEU A 14 0.82 0.01 19.61
N ALA A 15 -0.44 -0.35 19.69
CA ALA A 15 -1.51 0.12 18.82
C ALA A 15 -2.80 0.51 19.60
N ALA A 16 -2.68 0.80 20.90
CA ALA A 16 -3.83 1.08 21.76
C ALA A 16 -4.38 2.52 21.63
N GLY A 17 -3.63 3.45 21.03
CA GLY A 17 -3.97 4.87 20.97
C GLY A 17 -5.20 5.16 20.09
N LYS A 18 -6.17 5.94 20.59
CA LYS A 18 -7.46 6.26 19.92
C LYS A 18 -7.33 7.08 18.63
N GLY A 19 -6.24 7.83 18.43
CA GLY A 19 -5.99 8.61 17.22
C GLY A 19 -7.03 9.70 16.91
N THR A 20 -7.56 10.39 17.89
CA THR A 20 -8.64 11.39 17.75
C THR A 20 -8.34 12.50 16.74
N ARG A 21 -7.04 12.85 16.54
CA ARG A 21 -6.58 13.84 15.56
C ARG A 21 -6.81 13.43 14.10
N MET A 22 -7.01 12.11 13.84
CA MET A 22 -7.33 11.61 12.49
C MET A 22 -8.76 11.94 12.06
N LYS A 23 -9.67 12.26 13.00
CA LYS A 23 -11.08 12.56 12.75
C LYS A 23 -11.73 11.50 11.85
N SER A 24 -11.64 10.23 12.25
CA SER A 24 -12.05 9.07 11.47
C SER A 24 -12.58 7.97 12.36
N ASP A 25 -13.55 7.20 11.85
CA ASP A 25 -14.03 5.97 12.47
C ASP A 25 -13.05 4.80 12.24
N LEU A 26 -12.18 4.92 11.25
CA LEU A 26 -11.08 3.97 11.03
C LEU A 26 -10.00 4.22 12.08
N HIS A 27 -9.55 3.14 12.74
CA HIS A 27 -8.49 3.23 13.72
C HIS A 27 -7.19 3.81 13.12
N LYS A 28 -6.48 4.66 13.87
CA LYS A 28 -5.31 5.42 13.39
C LYS A 28 -4.32 4.57 12.60
N VAL A 29 -3.88 3.45 13.17
CA VAL A 29 -2.84 2.59 12.57
C VAL A 29 -3.31 1.79 11.35
N LEU A 30 -4.60 1.86 11.03
CA LEU A 30 -5.19 1.19 9.86
C LEU A 30 -5.32 2.10 8.64
N HIS A 31 -5.04 3.41 8.77
CA HIS A 31 -4.99 4.29 7.61
C HIS A 31 -3.91 3.82 6.65
N PRO A 32 -4.26 3.71 5.34
CA PRO A 32 -3.32 3.17 4.35
C PRO A 32 -2.26 4.19 3.94
N ILE A 33 -1.08 3.68 3.65
CA ILE A 33 -0.01 4.32 2.87
C ILE A 33 0.24 3.39 1.69
N ALA A 34 0.24 3.92 0.48
CA ALA A 34 0.36 3.12 -0.74
C ALA A 34 -0.61 1.92 -0.79
N GLY A 35 -1.84 2.09 -0.28
CA GLY A 35 -2.87 1.06 -0.25
C GLY A 35 -2.74 0.00 0.85
N ARG A 36 -1.73 0.08 1.74
CA ARG A 36 -1.49 -0.86 2.84
C ARG A 36 -1.61 -0.15 4.19
N PRO A 37 -2.32 -0.71 5.20
CA PRO A 37 -2.38 -0.14 6.55
C PRO A 37 -1.01 0.12 7.16
N MET A 38 -0.82 1.25 7.85
CA MET A 38 0.43 1.62 8.54
C MET A 38 0.99 0.48 9.40
N LEU A 39 0.15 -0.11 10.24
CA LEU A 39 0.53 -1.25 11.08
C LEU A 39 1.10 -2.42 10.27
N ARG A 40 0.56 -2.68 9.09
CA ARG A 40 1.01 -3.78 8.22
C ARG A 40 2.35 -3.48 7.53
N HIS A 41 2.70 -2.20 7.31
CA HIS A 41 4.05 -1.82 6.86
C HIS A 41 5.08 -2.18 7.93
N LEU A 42 4.86 -1.75 9.18
CA LEU A 42 5.74 -2.09 10.29
C LEU A 42 5.86 -3.60 10.50
N MET A 43 4.72 -4.31 10.53
CA MET A 43 4.72 -5.77 10.70
C MET A 43 5.52 -6.49 9.61
N HIS A 44 5.52 -5.99 8.40
CA HIS A 44 6.29 -6.55 7.30
C HIS A 44 7.81 -6.41 7.54
N ALA A 45 8.27 -5.22 7.94
CA ALA A 45 9.67 -5.02 8.29
C ALA A 45 10.11 -5.90 9.49
N VAL A 46 9.22 -6.11 10.46
CA VAL A 46 9.44 -7.04 11.57
C VAL A 46 9.55 -8.49 11.07
N ASP A 47 8.72 -8.90 10.10
CA ASP A 47 8.72 -10.26 9.53
C ASP A 47 10.03 -10.60 8.81
N GLU A 48 10.74 -9.62 8.24
CA GLU A 48 12.07 -9.81 7.62
C GLU A 48 13.14 -10.28 8.63
N LEU A 49 12.92 -10.01 9.92
CA LEU A 49 13.81 -10.42 11.00
C LEU A 49 13.42 -11.77 11.61
N ALA A 50 12.31 -12.38 11.18
CA ALA A 50 11.80 -13.68 11.65
C ALA A 50 11.63 -13.74 13.20
N PRO A 51 10.79 -12.89 13.82
CA PRO A 51 10.57 -12.89 15.27
C PRO A 51 9.95 -14.19 15.75
N ALA A 52 10.33 -14.66 16.97
CA ALA A 52 9.72 -15.80 17.61
C ALA A 52 8.24 -15.53 18.00
N HIS A 53 7.96 -14.29 18.44
CA HIS A 53 6.61 -13.82 18.78
C HIS A 53 6.37 -12.43 18.22
N LYS A 54 5.13 -12.19 17.78
CA LYS A 54 4.60 -10.84 17.48
C LYS A 54 3.35 -10.63 18.31
N VAL A 55 3.36 -9.59 19.12
CA VAL A 55 2.25 -9.22 19.99
C VAL A 55 1.82 -7.80 19.65
N VAL A 56 0.55 -7.60 19.36
CA VAL A 56 -0.03 -6.26 19.12
C VAL A 56 -0.87 -5.88 20.32
N VAL A 57 -0.51 -4.79 20.99
CA VAL A 57 -1.24 -4.27 22.13
C VAL A 57 -2.28 -3.28 21.64
N VAL A 58 -3.56 -3.61 21.89
CA VAL A 58 -4.72 -2.86 21.41
C VAL A 58 -5.49 -2.24 22.56
N GLY A 59 -6.31 -1.23 22.28
CA GLY A 59 -7.17 -0.56 23.25
C GLY A 59 -8.64 -0.53 22.79
N ALA A 60 -9.32 0.57 23.08
CA ALA A 60 -10.69 0.78 22.64
C ALA A 60 -10.81 0.79 21.10
N GLY A 61 -11.84 0.13 20.56
CA GLY A 61 -12.02 -0.02 19.10
C GLY A 61 -11.15 -1.11 18.49
N ARG A 62 -10.75 -2.08 19.30
CA ARG A 62 -9.81 -3.16 18.95
C ARG A 62 -10.24 -4.06 17.80
N GLU A 63 -11.55 -4.21 17.57
CA GLU A 63 -12.11 -5.16 16.60
C GLU A 63 -11.54 -4.95 15.19
N GLN A 64 -11.30 -3.69 14.81
CA GLN A 64 -10.72 -3.37 13.51
C GLN A 64 -9.25 -3.83 13.41
N ILE A 65 -8.48 -3.68 14.50
CA ILE A 65 -7.07 -4.09 14.52
C ILE A 65 -6.99 -5.60 14.59
N GLU A 66 -7.79 -6.25 15.46
CA GLU A 66 -7.86 -7.71 15.57
C GLU A 66 -8.11 -8.35 14.20
N ALA A 67 -9.09 -7.82 13.45
CA ALA A 67 -9.37 -8.29 12.09
C ALA A 67 -8.19 -8.07 11.13
N ALA A 68 -7.47 -6.94 11.24
CA ALA A 68 -6.36 -6.61 10.36
C ALA A 68 -5.09 -7.43 10.64
N VAL A 69 -4.90 -7.95 11.88
CA VAL A 69 -3.72 -8.73 12.28
C VAL A 69 -4.00 -10.22 12.47
N ALA A 70 -5.24 -10.66 12.26
CA ALA A 70 -5.64 -12.05 12.40
C ALA A 70 -4.73 -13.01 11.62
N GLY A 71 -4.20 -14.03 12.31
CA GLY A 71 -3.25 -15.00 11.74
C GLY A 71 -1.83 -14.47 11.53
N HIS A 72 -1.52 -13.23 11.96
CA HIS A 72 -0.19 -12.62 11.81
C HIS A 72 0.46 -12.21 13.13
N ALA A 73 -0.32 -12.00 14.19
CA ALA A 73 0.17 -11.64 15.50
C ALA A 73 -0.82 -12.06 16.59
N GLU A 74 -0.33 -12.23 17.81
CA GLU A 74 -1.16 -12.31 19.01
C GLU A 74 -1.65 -10.91 19.39
N VAL A 75 -2.80 -10.84 20.04
CA VAL A 75 -3.39 -9.55 20.47
C VAL A 75 -3.53 -9.54 21.98
N CYS A 76 -3.01 -8.48 22.62
CA CYS A 76 -3.20 -8.19 24.03
C CYS A 76 -3.99 -6.90 24.21
N VAL A 77 -4.84 -6.82 25.23
CA VAL A 77 -5.72 -5.67 25.45
C VAL A 77 -5.21 -4.82 26.58
N GLN A 78 -5.03 -3.53 26.32
CA GLN A 78 -4.75 -2.53 27.34
C GLN A 78 -6.06 -1.82 27.75
N GLU A 79 -6.55 -2.11 28.96
CA GLU A 79 -7.73 -1.48 29.53
C GLU A 79 -7.59 -1.39 31.05
N PRO A 80 -7.62 -0.15 31.65
CA PRO A 80 -7.62 1.15 31.00
C PRO A 80 -6.28 1.53 30.37
N GLN A 81 -6.26 2.58 29.53
CA GLN A 81 -5.05 3.09 28.90
C GLN A 81 -4.31 4.03 29.88
N LEU A 82 -3.27 3.51 30.55
CA LEU A 82 -2.52 4.22 31.62
C LEU A 82 -1.10 4.63 31.21
N GLY A 83 -0.78 4.60 29.93
CA GLY A 83 0.53 4.97 29.40
C GLY A 83 1.25 3.84 28.67
N THR A 84 2.43 4.13 28.14
CA THR A 84 3.17 3.22 27.25
C THR A 84 3.81 2.05 27.97
N ALA A 85 4.32 2.25 29.21
CA ALA A 85 4.83 1.15 30.02
C ALA A 85 3.69 0.16 30.38
N HIS A 86 2.54 0.68 30.80
CA HIS A 86 1.37 -0.15 31.06
C HIS A 86 0.91 -0.93 29.82
N ALA A 87 1.05 -0.36 28.62
CA ALA A 87 0.74 -1.06 27.38
C ALA A 87 1.68 -2.27 27.17
N VAL A 88 2.99 -2.09 27.36
CA VAL A 88 3.97 -3.19 27.23
C VAL A 88 3.74 -4.29 28.29
N GLN A 89 3.35 -3.93 29.51
CA GLN A 89 3.02 -4.90 30.56
C GLN A 89 1.90 -5.87 30.15
N GLN A 90 0.96 -5.46 29.29
CA GLN A 90 -0.11 -6.35 28.82
C GLN A 90 0.43 -7.52 27.96
N ALA A 91 1.62 -7.38 27.39
CA ALA A 91 2.26 -8.47 26.63
C ALA A 91 2.94 -9.51 27.53
N ALA A 92 3.03 -9.29 28.85
CA ALA A 92 3.70 -10.20 29.76
C ALA A 92 3.12 -11.62 29.76
N ALA A 93 1.80 -11.75 29.65
CA ALA A 93 1.14 -13.05 29.61
C ALA A 93 1.43 -13.82 28.30
N ALA A 94 1.44 -13.13 27.15
CA ALA A 94 1.76 -13.70 25.83
C ALA A 94 3.24 -14.10 25.73
N LEU A 95 4.12 -13.46 26.48
CA LEU A 95 5.55 -13.71 26.53
C LEU A 95 6.00 -14.49 27.79
N GLY A 96 5.06 -15.13 28.50
CA GLY A 96 5.35 -15.89 29.71
C GLY A 96 6.35 -17.03 29.45
N GLY A 97 7.51 -16.96 30.14
CA GLY A 97 8.59 -17.94 29.97
C GLY A 97 9.47 -17.74 28.72
N PHE A 98 9.27 -16.68 27.96
CA PHE A 98 10.13 -16.34 26.82
C PHE A 98 11.50 -15.86 27.30
N ASP A 99 12.56 -16.61 26.98
CA ASP A 99 13.96 -16.25 27.25
C ASP A 99 14.61 -15.72 25.98
N GLY A 100 14.29 -14.47 25.62
CA GLY A 100 14.81 -13.79 24.45
C GLY A 100 14.82 -12.28 24.63
N ASP A 101 15.02 -11.59 23.54
CA ASP A 101 15.02 -10.13 23.46
C ASP A 101 13.64 -9.62 23.05
N VAL A 102 13.26 -8.44 23.47
CA VAL A 102 11.99 -7.80 23.12
C VAL A 102 12.26 -6.48 22.43
N LEU A 103 11.72 -6.30 21.23
CA LEU A 103 11.60 -5.02 20.57
C LEU A 103 10.23 -4.42 20.85
N VAL A 104 10.19 -3.22 21.42
CA VAL A 104 8.96 -2.44 21.58
C VAL A 104 8.88 -1.41 20.49
N LEU A 105 7.79 -1.46 19.71
CA LEU A 105 7.55 -0.68 18.52
C LEU A 105 6.19 0.02 18.60
N TYR A 106 6.00 1.07 17.80
CA TYR A 106 4.74 1.81 17.74
C TYR A 106 4.06 1.61 16.40
N GLY A 107 2.80 1.19 16.41
CA GLY A 107 2.02 0.89 15.20
C GLY A 107 1.77 2.08 14.28
N ASP A 108 1.99 3.30 14.76
CA ASP A 108 1.92 4.54 14.00
C ASP A 108 3.27 5.06 13.49
N VAL A 109 4.34 4.25 13.62
CA VAL A 109 5.68 4.48 13.08
C VAL A 109 5.96 3.39 12.02
N PRO A 110 5.40 3.52 10.81
CA PRO A 110 5.33 2.41 9.84
C PRO A 110 6.63 2.10 9.11
N PHE A 111 7.63 3.00 9.12
CA PHE A 111 8.78 2.93 8.24
C PHE A 111 10.09 2.52 8.90
N VAL A 112 10.03 2.03 10.14
CA VAL A 112 11.21 1.49 10.82
C VAL A 112 11.78 0.33 9.99
N ARG A 113 13.05 0.46 9.61
CA ARG A 113 13.73 -0.50 8.76
C ARG A 113 14.17 -1.74 9.54
N ALA A 114 14.21 -2.88 8.85
CA ALA A 114 14.70 -4.12 9.43
C ALA A 114 16.17 -3.99 9.92
N GLU A 115 17.02 -3.27 9.17
CA GLU A 115 18.41 -3.02 9.53
C GLU A 115 18.53 -2.22 10.83
N THR A 116 17.67 -1.22 11.03
CA THR A 116 17.64 -0.40 12.26
C THR A 116 17.20 -1.24 13.46
N MET A 117 16.17 -2.06 13.31
CA MET A 117 15.74 -2.99 14.35
C MET A 117 16.82 -4.01 14.68
N ARG A 118 17.51 -4.55 13.67
CA ARG A 118 18.64 -5.46 13.87
C ARG A 118 19.79 -4.79 14.61
N ALA A 119 20.15 -3.56 14.25
CA ALA A 119 21.19 -2.80 14.96
C ALA A 119 20.86 -2.58 16.43
N MET A 120 19.59 -2.41 16.79
CA MET A 120 19.16 -2.33 18.19
C MET A 120 19.36 -3.67 18.93
N LEU A 121 18.99 -4.79 18.30
CA LEU A 121 19.19 -6.13 18.87
C LEU A 121 20.67 -6.47 19.00
N ASP A 122 21.47 -6.18 17.98
CA ASP A 122 22.92 -6.39 18.00
C ASP A 122 23.59 -5.55 19.10
N ARG A 123 23.15 -4.29 19.28
CA ARG A 123 23.64 -3.43 20.38
C ARG A 123 23.25 -3.96 21.74
N LEU A 124 22.06 -4.57 21.88
CA LEU A 124 21.62 -5.20 23.12
C LEU A 124 22.48 -6.44 23.49
N ALA A 125 22.99 -7.13 22.48
CA ALA A 125 23.89 -8.28 22.64
C ALA A 125 25.36 -7.87 22.88
N GLY A 126 25.69 -6.58 22.94
CA GLY A 126 27.06 -6.08 23.12
C GLY A 126 27.69 -6.51 24.44
N ASP A 127 29.04 -6.48 24.51
CA ASP A 127 29.84 -6.99 25.64
C ASP A 127 29.55 -6.27 26.97
N ASP A 128 29.14 -5.00 26.94
CA ASP A 128 28.72 -4.23 28.10
C ASP A 128 27.31 -4.58 28.63
N ALA A 129 26.62 -5.49 27.92
CA ALA A 129 25.32 -6.04 28.28
C ALA A 129 24.29 -4.99 28.75
N PRO A 130 23.92 -4.01 27.89
CA PRO A 130 23.01 -2.97 28.33
C PRO A 130 21.66 -3.55 28.74
N ALA A 131 21.03 -2.96 29.76
CA ALA A 131 19.71 -3.36 30.23
C ALA A 131 18.61 -2.97 29.22
N ALA A 132 18.84 -1.86 28.53
CA ALA A 132 17.95 -1.38 27.46
C ALA A 132 18.74 -0.66 26.37
N VAL A 133 18.24 -0.75 25.14
CA VAL A 133 18.73 0.00 23.99
C VAL A 133 17.57 0.82 23.43
N VAL A 134 17.74 2.12 23.31
CA VAL A 134 16.75 3.03 22.72
C VAL A 134 17.18 3.44 21.31
N LEU A 135 16.22 3.73 20.44
CA LEU A 135 16.48 4.32 19.14
C LEU A 135 16.41 5.84 19.25
N GLY A 136 17.52 6.50 18.98
CA GLY A 136 17.63 7.95 18.92
C GLY A 136 17.69 8.46 17.49
N PHE A 137 17.24 9.69 17.27
CA PHE A 137 17.30 10.38 15.97
C PHE A 137 17.46 11.89 16.17
N GLU A 138 17.89 12.56 15.13
CA GLU A 138 18.09 14.02 15.14
C GLU A 138 17.17 14.64 14.08
N PRO A 139 15.96 15.10 14.47
CA PRO A 139 15.06 15.79 13.56
C PRO A 139 15.51 17.25 13.33
N ASP A 140 15.06 17.85 12.21
CA ASP A 140 15.28 19.29 11.93
C ASP A 140 14.64 20.18 13.02
N ASP A 141 13.53 19.75 13.60
CA ASP A 141 12.84 20.38 14.73
C ASP A 141 12.62 19.38 15.86
N ALA A 142 13.40 19.55 16.92
CA ALA A 142 13.39 18.67 18.07
C ALA A 142 12.39 19.05 19.18
N LEU A 143 11.60 20.12 19.01
CA LEU A 143 10.83 20.75 20.10
C LEU A 143 9.89 19.82 20.85
N ALA A 144 9.21 18.91 20.20
CA ALA A 144 8.15 18.10 20.81
C ALA A 144 8.62 16.74 21.35
N TYR A 145 9.85 16.33 21.06
CA TYR A 145 10.35 15.01 21.43
C TYR A 145 11.04 14.98 22.79
N GLY A 146 11.03 13.85 23.49
CA GLY A 146 11.91 13.57 24.62
C GLY A 146 13.37 13.57 24.19
N ARG A 147 14.27 13.82 25.12
CA ARG A 147 15.72 13.89 24.88
C ARG A 147 16.43 12.64 25.39
N VAL A 148 17.45 12.21 24.65
CA VAL A 148 18.38 11.15 25.04
C VAL A 148 19.73 11.81 25.32
N ILE A 149 20.10 11.93 26.58
CA ILE A 149 21.42 12.46 26.99
C ILE A 149 22.37 11.28 26.99
N ALA A 150 23.31 11.23 26.08
CA ALA A 150 24.27 10.15 25.91
C ALA A 150 25.68 10.68 25.69
N ASP A 151 26.67 9.87 26.03
CA ASP A 151 28.09 10.18 25.71
C ASP A 151 28.40 9.86 24.22
N GLU A 152 29.65 10.15 23.82
CA GLU A 152 30.11 9.88 22.43
C GLU A 152 30.11 8.39 22.08
N GLY A 153 30.21 7.49 23.07
CA GLY A 153 30.15 6.04 22.90
C GLY A 153 28.72 5.49 22.79
N GLY A 154 27.72 6.36 22.91
CA GLY A 154 26.30 5.96 22.86
C GLY A 154 25.78 5.35 24.18
N ARG A 155 26.49 5.54 25.31
CA ARG A 155 25.97 5.17 26.63
C ARG A 155 25.00 6.24 27.11
N VAL A 156 23.78 5.86 27.42
CA VAL A 156 22.74 6.78 27.88
C VAL A 156 23.02 7.15 29.36
N GLN A 157 23.02 8.44 29.64
CA GLN A 157 23.17 9.00 30.98
C GLN A 157 21.82 9.39 31.58
N LYS A 158 20.87 9.84 30.74
CA LYS A 158 19.53 10.24 31.17
C LYS A 158 18.58 10.26 29.96
N MET A 159 17.34 9.92 30.23
CA MET A 159 16.23 10.23 29.33
C MET A 159 15.27 11.20 30.02
N VAL A 160 14.79 12.20 29.31
CA VAL A 160 13.88 13.21 29.84
C VAL A 160 12.86 13.64 28.82
N GLU A 161 11.58 13.68 29.19
CA GLU A 161 10.54 14.23 28.37
C GLU A 161 10.68 15.75 28.17
N PHE A 162 10.30 16.29 27.03
CA PHE A 162 10.48 17.71 26.69
C PHE A 162 9.89 18.66 27.76
N LYS A 163 8.73 18.30 28.34
CA LYS A 163 8.03 19.11 29.33
C LYS A 163 8.80 19.18 30.65
N ASP A 164 9.55 18.13 30.99
CA ASP A 164 10.29 17.98 32.21
C ASP A 164 11.79 18.34 32.09
N ALA A 165 12.23 18.63 30.83
CA ALA A 165 13.61 18.96 30.51
C ALA A 165 13.97 20.41 30.92
N ASN A 166 15.17 20.58 31.52
CA ASN A 166 15.77 21.91 31.73
C ASN A 166 16.37 22.47 30.41
N ASP A 167 16.85 23.72 30.44
CA ASP A 167 17.32 24.40 29.22
C ASP A 167 18.54 23.71 28.57
N ALA A 168 19.46 23.16 29.37
CA ALA A 168 20.62 22.41 28.85
C ALA A 168 20.19 21.08 28.21
N GLU A 169 19.24 20.39 28.80
CA GLU A 169 18.68 19.16 28.27
C GLU A 169 17.86 19.42 26.98
N ARG A 170 17.11 20.52 26.91
CA ARG A 170 16.38 20.94 25.70
C ARG A 170 17.31 21.28 24.54
N ALA A 171 18.52 21.76 24.83
CA ALA A 171 19.53 22.04 23.80
C ALA A 171 20.11 20.76 23.16
N CYS A 172 19.93 19.58 23.75
CA CYS A 172 20.31 18.31 23.15
C CYS A 172 19.48 18.04 21.89
N THR A 173 20.14 17.74 20.77
CA THR A 173 19.47 17.44 19.49
C THR A 173 19.04 15.99 19.35
N LEU A 174 19.65 15.08 20.14
CA LEU A 174 19.31 13.66 20.09
C LEU A 174 17.97 13.40 20.78
N CYS A 175 16.99 13.03 19.98
CA CYS A 175 15.62 12.79 20.39
C CYS A 175 15.31 11.30 20.56
N ASN A 176 14.39 11.01 21.47
CA ASN A 176 13.85 9.67 21.67
C ASN A 176 12.76 9.36 20.64
N SER A 177 12.92 8.28 19.89
CA SER A 177 11.87 7.81 18.96
C SER A 177 10.74 7.05 19.67
N GLY A 178 10.93 6.66 20.93
CA GLY A 178 10.05 5.76 21.65
C GLY A 178 10.38 4.28 21.48
N LEU A 179 11.10 3.89 20.43
CA LEU A 179 11.44 2.49 20.16
C LEU A 179 12.52 2.02 21.13
N LEU A 180 12.36 0.77 21.61
CA LEU A 180 13.20 0.21 22.65
C LEU A 180 13.44 -1.27 22.44
N ALA A 181 14.65 -1.74 22.77
CA ALA A 181 14.99 -3.15 22.89
C ALA A 181 15.51 -3.46 24.30
N ALA A 182 15.08 -4.58 24.89
CA ALA A 182 15.57 -5.07 26.17
C ALA A 182 15.41 -6.59 26.25
N ARG A 183 16.15 -7.26 27.14
CA ARG A 183 15.88 -8.66 27.45
C ARG A 183 14.52 -8.81 28.11
N ALA A 184 13.74 -9.84 27.76
CA ALA A 184 12.40 -10.04 28.30
C ALA A 184 12.36 -9.99 29.84
N ALA A 185 13.25 -10.72 30.51
CA ALA A 185 13.32 -10.73 31.98
C ALA A 185 13.63 -9.34 32.58
N ASP A 186 14.55 -8.60 31.96
CA ASP A 186 14.91 -7.25 32.41
C ASP A 186 13.77 -6.27 32.13
N LEU A 187 13.15 -6.32 30.98
CA LEU A 187 12.06 -5.45 30.57
C LEU A 187 10.91 -5.50 31.60
N PHE A 188 10.38 -6.69 31.85
CA PHE A 188 9.24 -6.83 32.74
C PHE A 188 9.60 -6.48 34.21
N ALA A 189 10.80 -6.85 34.69
CA ALA A 189 11.26 -6.48 36.01
C ALA A 189 11.42 -4.95 36.20
N LEU A 190 11.86 -4.24 35.16
CA LEU A 190 11.96 -2.79 35.18
C LEU A 190 10.58 -2.12 35.05
N LEU A 191 9.69 -2.66 34.24
CA LEU A 191 8.33 -2.16 34.06
C LEU A 191 7.51 -2.19 35.34
N ASP A 192 7.68 -3.20 36.19
CA ASP A 192 7.01 -3.30 37.50
C ASP A 192 7.38 -2.17 38.48
N ARG A 193 8.45 -1.44 38.18
CA ARG A 193 8.98 -0.33 39.01
C ARG A 193 8.68 1.05 38.45
N VAL A 194 8.09 1.13 37.24
CA VAL A 194 7.71 2.40 36.63
C VAL A 194 6.57 3.03 37.42
N GLY A 195 6.76 4.27 37.84
CA GLY A 195 5.75 5.09 38.51
C GLY A 195 4.95 5.95 37.49
N ASN A 196 3.98 6.68 38.02
CA ASN A 196 3.18 7.65 37.25
C ASN A 196 3.21 9.07 37.87
N ASP A 197 4.21 9.37 38.69
CA ASP A 197 4.40 10.70 39.27
C ASP A 197 5.10 11.63 38.27
N ASN A 198 4.33 12.04 37.24
CA ASN A 198 4.77 12.91 36.17
C ASN A 198 3.65 13.84 35.72
N ALA A 199 3.94 14.78 34.79
CA ALA A 199 3.02 15.82 34.36
C ALA A 199 1.70 15.30 33.74
N GLN A 200 1.64 14.04 33.31
CA GLN A 200 0.44 13.44 32.67
C GLN A 200 -0.22 12.35 33.55
N GLY A 201 0.43 11.92 34.65
CA GLY A 201 -0.06 10.82 35.47
C GLY A 201 -0.03 9.45 34.79
N GLU A 202 0.84 9.28 33.79
CA GLU A 202 0.96 8.08 32.99
C GLU A 202 2.22 7.28 33.27
N TYR A 203 2.19 5.98 33.07
CA TYR A 203 3.36 5.09 33.16
C TYR A 203 4.15 5.18 31.85
N TYR A 204 5.28 5.90 31.86
CA TYR A 204 6.12 6.12 30.68
C TYR A 204 7.12 4.99 30.47
N LEU A 205 7.12 4.40 29.26
CA LEU A 205 8.09 3.36 28.92
C LEU A 205 9.56 3.82 29.04
N PRO A 206 9.94 5.03 28.60
CA PRO A 206 11.32 5.52 28.77
C PRO A 206 11.86 5.51 30.18
N ASP A 207 11.03 5.51 31.23
CA ASP A 207 11.46 5.50 32.61
C ASP A 207 12.24 4.25 33.03
N ILE A 208 12.00 3.10 32.31
CA ILE A 208 12.81 1.89 32.57
C ILE A 208 14.30 2.12 32.33
N VAL A 209 14.66 3.03 31.42
CA VAL A 209 16.06 3.39 31.12
C VAL A 209 16.67 4.11 32.31
N ASN A 210 15.98 5.11 32.87
CA ASN A 210 16.43 5.84 34.04
C ASN A 210 16.52 4.93 35.28
N ILE A 211 15.57 4.00 35.46
CA ILE A 211 15.59 3.00 36.53
C ILE A 211 16.82 2.08 36.41
N ALA A 212 17.09 1.57 35.19
CA ALA A 212 18.27 0.74 34.94
C ALA A 212 19.58 1.48 35.26
N ILE A 213 19.70 2.75 34.84
CA ILE A 213 20.86 3.58 35.13
C ILE A 213 21.05 3.81 36.66
N ALA A 214 19.94 4.05 37.36
CA ALA A 214 19.97 4.20 38.84
C ALA A 214 20.41 2.91 39.53
N ASP A 215 20.15 1.74 38.95
CA ASP A 215 20.64 0.44 39.44
C ASP A 215 22.12 0.16 39.07
N GLY A 216 22.80 1.11 38.41
CA GLY A 216 24.18 0.94 37.93
C GLY A 216 24.29 0.09 36.68
N ARG A 217 23.17 -0.25 36.01
CA ARG A 217 23.14 -1.03 34.77
C ARG A 217 23.24 -0.09 33.57
N PRO A 218 24.08 -0.40 32.56
CA PRO A 218 24.21 0.45 31.39
C PRO A 218 22.94 0.45 30.57
N ALA A 219 22.67 1.57 29.90
CA ALA A 219 21.70 1.68 28.81
C ALA A 219 22.42 2.30 27.62
N ALA A 220 21.98 1.96 26.42
CA ALA A 220 22.61 2.39 25.18
C ALA A 220 21.63 3.03 24.20
N VAL A 221 22.14 3.86 23.29
CA VAL A 221 21.38 4.42 22.17
C VAL A 221 21.98 3.98 20.85
N VAL A 222 21.12 3.51 19.95
CA VAL A 222 21.41 3.38 18.52
C VAL A 222 20.87 4.63 17.84
N ARG A 223 21.64 5.23 16.94
CA ARG A 223 21.22 6.43 16.19
C ARG A 223 20.82 6.04 14.78
N THR A 224 19.65 6.46 14.33
CA THR A 224 19.34 6.41 12.90
C THR A 224 19.70 7.70 12.19
N SER A 225 20.24 7.58 10.98
CA SER A 225 20.50 8.71 10.10
C SER A 225 19.27 9.12 9.28
N HIS A 226 18.19 8.34 9.35
CA HIS A 226 16.97 8.54 8.58
C HIS A 226 15.80 8.93 9.49
N ALA A 227 15.70 10.21 9.85
CA ALA A 227 14.67 10.71 10.74
C ALA A 227 13.24 10.35 10.28
N GLY A 228 13.02 10.22 8.98
CA GLY A 228 11.72 9.82 8.40
C GLY A 228 11.25 8.42 8.80
N GLU A 229 12.17 7.48 9.14
CA GLU A 229 11.78 6.12 9.51
C GLU A 229 11.13 6.04 10.90
N VAL A 230 11.38 7.02 11.76
CA VAL A 230 10.83 7.07 13.13
C VAL A 230 9.73 8.14 13.31
N ALA A 231 9.29 8.74 12.20
CA ALA A 231 8.22 9.72 12.22
C ALA A 231 6.87 9.07 12.61
N GLY A 232 6.29 9.51 13.73
CA GLY A 232 4.97 9.07 14.17
C GLY A 232 3.85 9.79 13.40
N ILE A 233 2.86 9.05 12.92
CA ILE A 233 1.75 9.56 12.12
C ILE A 233 0.49 9.69 12.98
N ASN A 234 0.05 10.92 13.26
CA ASN A 234 -1.04 11.22 14.16
C ASN A 234 -2.16 12.08 13.55
N SER A 235 -1.92 12.64 12.36
CA SER A 235 -2.84 13.53 11.65
C SER A 235 -2.90 13.21 10.16
N ARG A 236 -3.91 13.74 9.46
CA ARG A 236 -4.03 13.60 8.00
C ARG A 236 -2.90 14.29 7.25
N ALA A 237 -2.35 15.38 7.79
CA ALA A 237 -1.20 16.05 7.17
C ALA A 237 0.07 15.20 7.28
N GLU A 238 0.32 14.61 8.45
CA GLU A 238 1.45 13.67 8.63
C GLU A 238 1.27 12.40 7.79
N LEU A 239 0.03 11.89 7.64
CA LEU A 239 -0.25 10.76 6.75
C LEU A 239 0.07 11.10 5.29
N ALA A 240 -0.30 12.30 4.82
CA ALA A 240 0.01 12.74 3.47
C ALA A 240 1.52 12.91 3.24
N ALA A 241 2.25 13.43 4.24
CA ALA A 241 3.71 13.53 4.20
C ALA A 241 4.37 12.14 4.15
N ALA A 242 3.87 11.20 4.94
CA ALA A 242 4.35 9.81 4.95
C ALA A 242 4.06 9.10 3.60
N GLU A 243 2.89 9.31 3.01
CA GLU A 243 2.59 8.82 1.64
C GLU A 243 3.59 9.39 0.64
N ALA A 244 3.86 10.70 0.67
CA ALA A 244 4.78 11.35 -0.25
C ALA A 244 6.21 10.80 -0.11
N LEU A 245 6.68 10.57 1.12
CA LEU A 245 7.99 9.98 1.40
C LEU A 245 8.08 8.56 0.83
N TRP A 246 7.10 7.71 1.13
CA TRP A 246 7.07 6.34 0.63
C TRP A 246 7.06 6.29 -0.90
N GLN A 247 6.25 7.16 -1.53
CA GLN A 247 6.17 7.25 -2.99
C GLN A 247 7.51 7.71 -3.61
N ALA A 248 8.23 8.62 -2.96
CA ALA A 248 9.55 9.08 -3.42
C ALA A 248 10.56 7.92 -3.41
N ASP A 249 10.67 7.21 -2.29
CA ASP A 249 11.56 6.06 -2.13
C ASP A 249 11.23 4.96 -3.15
N ARG A 250 9.93 4.66 -3.35
CA ARG A 250 9.50 3.62 -4.29
C ARG A 250 9.82 3.97 -5.75
N ARG A 251 9.71 5.24 -6.13
CA ARG A 251 10.10 5.72 -7.47
C ARG A 251 11.60 5.60 -7.69
N GLU A 252 12.41 6.01 -6.72
CA GLU A 252 13.86 5.88 -6.77
C GLU A 252 14.28 4.42 -6.94
N GLN A 253 13.69 3.53 -6.15
CA GLN A 253 13.94 2.09 -6.25
C GLN A 253 13.53 1.55 -7.64
N ALA A 254 12.36 1.92 -8.16
CA ALA A 254 11.91 1.47 -9.47
C ALA A 254 12.90 1.90 -10.59
N MET A 255 13.40 3.12 -10.53
CA MET A 255 14.41 3.61 -11.49
C MET A 255 15.75 2.88 -11.33
N ALA A 256 16.16 2.59 -10.10
CA ALA A 256 17.36 1.79 -9.82
C ALA A 256 17.24 0.35 -10.36
N ASP A 257 16.03 -0.21 -10.35
CA ASP A 257 15.71 -1.54 -10.87
C ASP A 257 15.56 -1.57 -12.41
N GLY A 258 15.76 -0.43 -13.10
CA GLY A 258 15.77 -0.34 -14.57
C GLY A 258 14.43 0.07 -15.19
N VAL A 259 13.52 0.67 -14.41
CA VAL A 259 12.27 1.26 -14.91
C VAL A 259 12.50 2.71 -15.35
N THR A 260 11.95 3.10 -16.48
CA THR A 260 11.98 4.49 -16.93
C THR A 260 10.70 5.22 -16.52
N LEU A 261 10.81 6.18 -15.59
CA LEU A 261 9.72 7.07 -15.20
C LEU A 261 9.96 8.44 -15.87
N ARG A 262 9.05 8.89 -16.77
CA ARG A 262 9.23 10.16 -17.52
C ARG A 262 8.94 11.41 -16.69
N ALA A 263 8.08 11.31 -15.69
CA ALA A 263 7.79 12.36 -14.71
C ALA A 263 7.52 11.66 -13.38
N PRO A 264 8.57 11.24 -12.65
CA PRO A 264 8.44 10.36 -11.49
C PRO A 264 7.44 10.85 -10.45
N GLU A 265 7.43 12.15 -10.17
CA GLU A 265 6.56 12.78 -9.17
C GLU A 265 5.07 12.63 -9.45
N THR A 266 4.69 12.28 -10.68
CA THR A 266 3.29 12.09 -11.11
C THR A 266 2.85 10.64 -11.16
N VAL A 267 3.75 9.70 -10.84
CA VAL A 267 3.47 8.26 -10.84
C VAL A 267 3.23 7.79 -9.40
N PHE A 268 2.12 7.10 -9.17
CA PHE A 268 1.74 6.59 -7.86
C PHE A 268 1.74 5.06 -7.87
N PHE A 269 2.44 4.48 -6.91
CA PHE A 269 2.55 3.04 -6.71
C PHE A 269 1.72 2.55 -5.53
N SER A 270 1.17 1.34 -5.64
CA SER A 270 0.77 0.55 -4.48
C SER A 270 1.98 -0.19 -3.91
N TRP A 271 1.86 -0.56 -2.63
CA TRP A 271 2.92 -1.25 -1.88
C TRP A 271 3.40 -2.56 -2.54
N ASP A 272 2.52 -3.23 -3.27
CA ASP A 272 2.73 -4.54 -3.90
C ASP A 272 2.95 -4.47 -5.42
N THR A 273 3.06 -3.27 -6.00
CA THR A 273 3.31 -3.10 -7.43
C THR A 273 4.66 -3.71 -7.81
N LYS A 274 4.65 -4.58 -8.83
CA LYS A 274 5.85 -5.20 -9.38
C LYS A 274 6.05 -4.75 -10.82
N LEU A 275 7.23 -4.23 -11.12
CA LEU A 275 7.63 -3.81 -12.46
C LEU A 275 8.87 -4.58 -12.89
N GLY A 276 8.87 -5.05 -14.13
CA GLY A 276 10.04 -5.63 -14.77
C GLY A 276 11.03 -4.59 -15.29
N ARG A 277 12.11 -5.06 -15.92
CA ARG A 277 13.14 -4.20 -16.51
C ARG A 277 12.65 -3.57 -17.80
N ASP A 278 13.20 -2.41 -18.13
CA ASP A 278 12.89 -1.68 -19.36
C ASP A 278 11.39 -1.31 -19.49
N VAL A 279 10.64 -1.35 -18.39
CA VAL A 279 9.29 -0.81 -18.35
C VAL A 279 9.34 0.71 -18.46
N VAL A 280 8.55 1.27 -19.36
CA VAL A 280 8.42 2.73 -19.52
C VAL A 280 7.07 3.18 -18.96
N VAL A 281 7.10 4.11 -18.00
CA VAL A 281 5.89 4.71 -17.41
C VAL A 281 5.84 6.19 -17.75
N GLU A 282 4.77 6.61 -18.40
CA GLU A 282 4.49 8.00 -18.75
C GLU A 282 3.85 8.77 -17.58
N PRO A 283 3.70 10.09 -17.66
CA PRO A 283 3.16 10.91 -16.57
C PRO A 283 1.73 10.54 -16.16
N ASN A 284 1.40 10.79 -14.88
CA ASN A 284 0.06 10.65 -14.31
C ASN A 284 -0.50 9.20 -14.39
N VAL A 285 0.36 8.22 -14.16
CA VAL A 285 -0.05 6.82 -14.04
C VAL A 285 -0.26 6.45 -12.59
N VAL A 286 -1.35 5.72 -12.31
CA VAL A 286 -1.67 5.21 -10.98
C VAL A 286 -1.70 3.68 -11.00
N PHE A 287 -0.85 3.08 -10.18
CA PHE A 287 -0.86 1.64 -9.90
C PHE A 287 -1.57 1.40 -8.57
N GLY A 288 -2.79 0.85 -8.63
CA GLY A 288 -3.50 0.32 -7.47
C GLY A 288 -2.92 -1.03 -7.02
N PRO A 289 -3.50 -1.64 -5.97
CA PRO A 289 -3.04 -2.93 -5.46
C PRO A 289 -3.10 -4.06 -6.49
N GLY A 290 -2.14 -5.01 -6.39
CA GLY A 290 -2.14 -6.24 -7.16
C GLY A 290 -1.74 -6.07 -8.63
N VAL A 291 -0.92 -5.08 -8.99
CA VAL A 291 -0.45 -4.87 -10.36
C VAL A 291 0.92 -5.47 -10.58
N ILE A 292 1.04 -6.26 -11.64
CA ILE A 292 2.30 -6.82 -12.12
C ILE A 292 2.50 -6.40 -13.58
N VAL A 293 3.66 -5.83 -13.90
CA VAL A 293 4.04 -5.43 -15.24
C VAL A 293 5.35 -6.09 -15.61
N ALA A 294 5.36 -6.89 -16.68
CA ALA A 294 6.53 -7.60 -17.15
C ALA A 294 7.46 -6.69 -17.97
N ASP A 295 8.64 -7.22 -18.31
CA ASP A 295 9.72 -6.52 -19.00
C ASP A 295 9.27 -5.85 -20.31
N GLY A 296 9.83 -4.69 -20.60
CA GLY A 296 9.65 -3.96 -21.85
C GLY A 296 8.24 -3.41 -22.11
N ALA A 297 7.32 -3.50 -21.18
CA ALA A 297 5.99 -2.95 -21.34
C ALA A 297 5.99 -1.41 -21.24
N THR A 298 5.04 -0.78 -21.92
CA THR A 298 4.84 0.68 -21.88
C THR A 298 3.49 1.02 -21.30
N ILE A 299 3.49 1.77 -20.19
CA ILE A 299 2.27 2.30 -19.56
C ILE A 299 2.19 3.78 -19.86
N ARG A 300 1.24 4.14 -20.74
CA ARG A 300 1.06 5.51 -21.23
C ARG A 300 0.30 6.38 -20.24
N ALA A 301 0.42 7.67 -20.42
CA ALA A 301 -0.08 8.71 -19.52
C ALA A 301 -1.58 8.55 -19.18
N PHE A 302 -1.93 8.96 -17.95
CA PHE A 302 -3.29 8.96 -17.42
C PHE A 302 -3.95 7.58 -17.37
N SER A 303 -3.18 6.51 -17.29
CA SER A 303 -3.70 5.15 -17.12
C SER A 303 -3.82 4.79 -15.64
N HIS A 304 -4.88 4.03 -15.30
CA HIS A 304 -5.11 3.51 -13.96
C HIS A 304 -5.23 1.99 -14.01
N LEU A 305 -4.34 1.31 -13.30
CA LEU A 305 -4.26 -0.14 -13.24
C LEU A 305 -4.53 -0.61 -11.80
N GLU A 306 -5.28 -1.69 -11.64
CA GLU A 306 -5.56 -2.33 -10.36
C GLU A 306 -5.80 -3.83 -10.59
N GLY A 307 -5.17 -4.71 -9.78
CA GLY A 307 -5.34 -6.16 -9.86
C GLY A 307 -5.16 -6.70 -11.28
N ALA A 308 -4.13 -6.23 -11.99
CA ALA A 308 -3.91 -6.49 -13.40
C ALA A 308 -2.53 -7.06 -13.66
N ASP A 309 -2.46 -8.03 -14.59
CA ASP A 309 -1.23 -8.60 -15.10
C ASP A 309 -0.96 -8.08 -16.51
N VAL A 310 0.13 -7.35 -16.69
CA VAL A 310 0.57 -6.79 -17.96
C VAL A 310 1.80 -7.55 -18.44
N GLY A 311 1.66 -8.32 -19.50
CA GLY A 311 2.71 -9.16 -20.07
C GLY A 311 3.82 -8.39 -20.76
N GLU A 312 4.86 -9.12 -21.15
CA GLU A 312 6.06 -8.60 -21.81
C GLU A 312 5.72 -7.82 -23.08
N GLY A 313 6.33 -6.62 -23.25
CA GLY A 313 6.17 -5.78 -24.43
C GLY A 313 4.76 -5.28 -24.68
N CYS A 314 3.85 -5.36 -23.70
CA CYS A 314 2.51 -4.80 -23.82
C CYS A 314 2.52 -3.27 -23.86
N GLU A 315 1.48 -2.71 -24.47
CA GLU A 315 1.23 -1.27 -24.49
C GLU A 315 -0.13 -0.97 -23.88
N VAL A 316 -0.19 -0.12 -22.84
CA VAL A 316 -1.41 0.24 -22.09
C VAL A 316 -1.59 1.74 -22.07
N GLY A 317 -2.73 2.22 -22.57
CA GLY A 317 -3.07 3.63 -22.57
C GLY A 317 -2.77 4.37 -23.90
N PRO A 318 -2.84 5.70 -23.89
CA PRO A 318 -3.15 6.55 -22.72
C PRO A 318 -4.64 6.46 -22.29
N PHE A 319 -4.95 6.95 -21.08
CA PHE A 319 -6.32 6.94 -20.54
C PHE A 319 -6.96 5.54 -20.51
N ALA A 320 -6.17 4.50 -20.26
CA ALA A 320 -6.67 3.14 -20.10
C ALA A 320 -7.02 2.84 -18.64
N ARG A 321 -8.03 1.98 -18.44
CA ARG A 321 -8.37 1.48 -17.12
C ARG A 321 -8.31 -0.05 -17.09
N LEU A 322 -7.34 -0.60 -16.39
CA LEU A 322 -7.29 -2.03 -16.11
C LEU A 322 -7.81 -2.28 -14.69
N ARG A 323 -8.81 -3.14 -14.58
CA ARG A 323 -9.47 -3.49 -13.32
C ARG A 323 -9.14 -4.91 -12.91
N PRO A 324 -9.44 -5.31 -11.65
CA PRO A 324 -9.10 -6.64 -11.15
C PRO A 324 -9.49 -7.78 -12.09
N GLY A 325 -8.50 -8.65 -12.34
CA GLY A 325 -8.62 -9.78 -13.25
C GLY A 325 -8.41 -9.45 -14.73
N ALA A 326 -7.88 -8.26 -15.05
CA ALA A 326 -7.38 -7.96 -16.39
C ALA A 326 -6.01 -8.64 -16.59
N VAL A 327 -5.88 -9.44 -17.65
CA VAL A 327 -4.64 -10.14 -18.02
C VAL A 327 -4.31 -9.84 -19.46
N LEU A 328 -3.17 -9.20 -19.71
CA LEU A 328 -2.65 -8.93 -21.03
C LEU A 328 -1.47 -9.87 -21.30
N LYS A 329 -1.59 -10.72 -22.32
CA LYS A 329 -0.48 -11.60 -22.75
C LYS A 329 0.51 -10.80 -23.59
N ARG A 330 1.69 -11.39 -23.82
CA ARG A 330 2.81 -10.75 -24.53
C ARG A 330 2.38 -9.95 -25.76
N GLY A 331 2.83 -8.70 -25.85
CA GLY A 331 2.60 -7.80 -26.97
C GLY A 331 1.16 -7.35 -27.20
N ALA A 332 0.24 -7.67 -26.25
CA ALA A 332 -1.13 -7.17 -26.35
C ALA A 332 -1.18 -5.64 -26.18
N LYS A 333 -2.16 -5.00 -26.85
CA LYS A 333 -2.31 -3.54 -26.82
C LYS A 333 -3.71 -3.14 -26.37
N VAL A 334 -3.73 -2.28 -25.36
CA VAL A 334 -4.94 -1.63 -24.84
C VAL A 334 -4.74 -0.12 -24.98
N GLY A 335 -5.53 0.53 -25.83
CA GLY A 335 -5.34 1.94 -26.16
C GLY A 335 -6.22 2.89 -25.33
N ASN A 336 -6.50 4.05 -25.91
CA ASN A 336 -7.16 5.14 -25.19
C ASN A 336 -8.64 4.90 -24.92
N PHE A 337 -9.07 5.25 -23.70
CA PHE A 337 -10.45 5.09 -23.23
C PHE A 337 -10.96 3.65 -23.34
N VAL A 338 -10.08 2.71 -23.06
CA VAL A 338 -10.42 1.28 -22.99
C VAL A 338 -10.45 0.85 -21.54
N GLU A 339 -11.53 0.19 -21.14
CA GLU A 339 -11.66 -0.43 -19.83
C GLU A 339 -11.65 -1.96 -19.99
N VAL A 340 -10.78 -2.63 -19.20
CA VAL A 340 -10.66 -4.09 -19.15
C VAL A 340 -10.94 -4.57 -17.73
N LYS A 341 -11.85 -5.55 -17.56
CA LYS A 341 -12.22 -6.12 -16.26
C LYS A 341 -12.46 -7.60 -16.36
N LYS A 342 -11.77 -8.41 -15.56
CA LYS A 342 -11.91 -9.89 -15.61
C LYS A 342 -11.89 -10.41 -17.06
N ALA A 343 -10.89 -9.96 -17.81
CA ALA A 343 -10.75 -10.34 -19.20
C ALA A 343 -9.30 -10.62 -19.56
N VAL A 344 -9.09 -11.59 -20.44
CA VAL A 344 -7.78 -11.99 -20.93
C VAL A 344 -7.64 -11.54 -22.37
N LEU A 345 -6.60 -10.76 -22.68
CA LEU A 345 -6.18 -10.45 -24.03
C LEU A 345 -5.01 -11.34 -24.41
N GLY A 346 -5.18 -12.18 -25.41
CA GLY A 346 -4.16 -13.09 -25.94
C GLY A 346 -2.97 -12.37 -26.57
N GLU A 347 -1.94 -13.12 -26.93
CA GLU A 347 -0.71 -12.57 -27.53
C GLU A 347 -1.01 -11.69 -28.72
N GLY A 348 -0.48 -10.46 -28.74
CA GLY A 348 -0.64 -9.52 -29.84
C GLY A 348 -2.07 -9.06 -30.11
N ALA A 349 -3.04 -9.41 -29.26
CA ALA A 349 -4.43 -8.92 -29.39
C ALA A 349 -4.49 -7.41 -29.18
N LYS A 350 -5.43 -6.74 -29.84
CA LYS A 350 -5.51 -5.27 -29.87
C LYS A 350 -6.92 -4.79 -29.56
N ALA A 351 -7.03 -3.87 -28.60
CA ALA A 351 -8.22 -3.09 -28.29
C ALA A 351 -7.80 -1.62 -28.11
N ASN A 352 -7.78 -0.86 -29.19
CA ASN A 352 -7.04 0.40 -29.21
C ASN A 352 -7.88 1.63 -28.83
N HIS A 353 -9.22 1.58 -28.88
CA HIS A 353 -10.04 2.78 -28.77
C HIS A 353 -11.42 2.52 -28.17
N LEU A 354 -11.83 3.33 -27.17
CA LEU A 354 -13.23 3.52 -26.75
C LEU A 354 -13.99 2.20 -26.50
N THR A 355 -13.43 1.25 -25.80
CA THR A 355 -13.93 -0.13 -25.73
C THR A 355 -14.12 -0.56 -24.27
N TYR A 356 -15.16 -1.35 -23.99
CA TYR A 356 -15.32 -2.06 -22.73
C TYR A 356 -15.20 -3.57 -22.94
N LEU A 357 -14.25 -4.19 -22.26
CA LEU A 357 -14.03 -5.64 -22.25
C LEU A 357 -14.21 -6.17 -20.83
N GLY A 358 -15.36 -6.75 -20.57
CA GLY A 358 -15.70 -7.34 -19.28
C GLY A 358 -16.06 -8.81 -19.42
N ASP A 359 -15.57 -9.64 -18.47
CA ASP A 359 -15.82 -11.10 -18.42
C ASP A 359 -15.59 -11.74 -19.81
N ALA A 360 -14.40 -11.49 -20.41
CA ALA A 360 -14.12 -11.87 -21.81
C ALA A 360 -12.78 -12.59 -21.95
N GLU A 361 -12.72 -13.44 -22.98
CA GLU A 361 -11.50 -14.09 -23.45
C GLU A 361 -11.27 -13.73 -24.91
N ILE A 362 -10.17 -13.02 -25.20
CA ILE A 362 -9.82 -12.54 -26.53
C ILE A 362 -8.59 -13.31 -27.01
N GLY A 363 -8.74 -14.04 -28.10
CA GLY A 363 -7.70 -14.88 -28.71
C GLY A 363 -6.50 -14.08 -29.23
N ALA A 364 -5.39 -14.78 -29.45
CA ALA A 364 -4.16 -14.19 -29.95
C ALA A 364 -4.38 -13.50 -31.32
N GLY A 365 -3.79 -12.31 -31.47
CA GLY A 365 -3.88 -11.55 -32.71
C GLY A 365 -5.27 -11.00 -33.05
N ALA A 366 -6.29 -11.21 -32.22
CA ALA A 366 -7.61 -10.65 -32.45
C ALA A 366 -7.60 -9.12 -32.40
N ASN A 367 -8.42 -8.49 -33.24
CA ASN A 367 -8.56 -7.03 -33.27
C ASN A 367 -9.95 -6.60 -32.85
N ILE A 368 -10.04 -5.82 -31.80
CA ILE A 368 -11.28 -5.26 -31.29
C ILE A 368 -11.44 -3.83 -31.81
N GLY A 369 -12.45 -3.60 -32.63
CA GLY A 369 -12.74 -2.29 -33.22
C GLY A 369 -13.21 -1.27 -32.20
N ALA A 370 -13.00 0.00 -32.49
CA ALA A 370 -13.40 1.12 -31.65
C ALA A 370 -14.89 1.09 -31.29
N GLY A 371 -15.23 1.36 -30.04
CA GLY A 371 -16.63 1.36 -29.58
C GLY A 371 -17.24 -0.03 -29.38
N THR A 372 -16.45 -1.09 -29.41
CA THR A 372 -16.94 -2.45 -29.12
C THR A 372 -17.22 -2.60 -27.63
N ILE A 373 -18.34 -3.25 -27.31
CA ILE A 373 -18.74 -3.52 -25.92
C ILE A 373 -19.08 -5.00 -25.78
N THR A 374 -18.48 -5.67 -24.79
CA THR A 374 -18.98 -6.96 -24.29
C THR A 374 -20.15 -6.69 -23.36
N CYS A 375 -21.37 -7.01 -23.79
CA CYS A 375 -22.58 -6.83 -22.97
C CYS A 375 -22.71 -8.03 -22.02
N ASN A 376 -21.94 -8.01 -20.94
CA ASN A 376 -21.70 -9.15 -20.04
C ASN A 376 -22.67 -9.24 -18.86
N TYR A 377 -23.66 -8.34 -18.74
CA TYR A 377 -24.54 -8.26 -17.57
C TYR A 377 -26.00 -8.04 -18.00
N ASP A 378 -26.90 -8.89 -17.48
CA ASP A 378 -28.33 -8.86 -17.80
C ASP A 378 -29.21 -8.17 -16.74
N GLY A 379 -28.56 -7.58 -15.73
CA GLY A 379 -29.25 -7.01 -14.56
C GLY A 379 -29.15 -7.89 -13.31
N TYR A 380 -28.84 -9.19 -13.47
CA TYR A 380 -28.76 -10.16 -12.38
C TYR A 380 -27.46 -10.96 -12.43
N PHE A 381 -27.08 -11.49 -13.59
CA PHE A 381 -25.95 -12.39 -13.78
C PHE A 381 -24.95 -11.85 -14.79
N LYS A 382 -23.72 -12.35 -14.70
CA LYS A 382 -22.66 -12.04 -15.66
C LYS A 382 -22.38 -13.26 -16.51
N TYR A 383 -22.13 -12.97 -17.79
CA TYR A 383 -21.86 -13.98 -18.80
C TYR A 383 -20.57 -13.66 -19.52
N LYS A 384 -19.96 -14.71 -20.07
CA LYS A 384 -18.67 -14.64 -20.75
C LYS A 384 -18.84 -14.41 -22.24
N THR A 385 -17.95 -13.58 -22.81
CA THR A 385 -17.73 -13.45 -24.24
C THR A 385 -16.42 -14.14 -24.61
N GLU A 386 -16.44 -15.02 -25.61
CA GLU A 386 -15.25 -15.68 -26.14
C GLU A 386 -14.99 -15.22 -27.58
N ILE A 387 -13.77 -14.69 -27.83
CA ILE A 387 -13.36 -14.21 -29.16
C ILE A 387 -12.13 -15.03 -29.56
N GLY A 388 -12.25 -15.74 -30.68
CA GLY A 388 -11.22 -16.62 -31.21
C GLY A 388 -9.98 -15.88 -31.73
N GLU A 389 -8.93 -16.64 -32.02
CA GLU A 389 -7.67 -16.09 -32.52
C GLU A 389 -7.91 -15.38 -33.87
N ARG A 390 -7.19 -14.26 -34.07
CA ARG A 390 -7.20 -13.45 -35.28
C ARG A 390 -8.59 -12.96 -35.71
N ALA A 391 -9.62 -13.11 -34.88
CA ALA A 391 -10.94 -12.57 -35.14
C ALA A 391 -10.89 -11.04 -35.27
N PHE A 392 -11.69 -10.50 -36.17
CA PHE A 392 -11.82 -9.08 -36.40
C PHE A 392 -13.21 -8.59 -35.99
N ILE A 393 -13.28 -7.81 -34.95
CA ILE A 393 -14.53 -7.19 -34.48
C ILE A 393 -14.58 -5.77 -35.03
N GLY A 394 -15.57 -5.50 -35.90
CA GLY A 394 -15.78 -4.18 -36.48
C GLY A 394 -16.23 -3.16 -35.41
N SER A 395 -15.95 -1.89 -35.68
CA SER A 395 -16.25 -0.79 -34.77
C SER A 395 -17.74 -0.70 -34.41
N ASN A 396 -18.03 -0.17 -33.18
CA ASN A 396 -19.41 0.00 -32.67
C ASN A 396 -20.22 -1.32 -32.65
N SER A 397 -19.57 -2.43 -32.34
CA SER A 397 -20.24 -3.73 -32.20
C SER A 397 -20.61 -3.99 -30.73
N ALA A 398 -21.82 -4.49 -30.49
CA ALA A 398 -22.26 -5.00 -29.20
C ALA A 398 -22.23 -6.52 -29.23
N LEU A 399 -21.39 -7.14 -28.39
CA LEU A 399 -21.31 -8.58 -28.21
C LEU A 399 -22.15 -8.97 -27.01
N ILE A 400 -23.34 -9.51 -27.24
CA ILE A 400 -24.33 -9.80 -26.19
C ILE A 400 -24.03 -11.18 -25.62
N ALA A 401 -23.41 -11.21 -24.46
CA ALA A 401 -23.02 -12.44 -23.80
C ALA A 401 -24.22 -13.22 -23.21
N PRO A 402 -24.16 -14.58 -23.16
CA PRO A 402 -23.03 -15.39 -23.59
C PRO A 402 -22.94 -15.48 -25.12
N VAL A 403 -21.75 -15.28 -25.69
CA VAL A 403 -21.53 -15.36 -27.12
C VAL A 403 -20.09 -15.78 -27.45
N ARG A 404 -19.92 -16.64 -28.45
CA ARG A 404 -18.64 -17.05 -28.99
C ARG A 404 -18.45 -16.52 -30.40
N ILE A 405 -17.32 -15.90 -30.67
CA ILE A 405 -16.87 -15.49 -31.98
C ILE A 405 -15.71 -16.41 -32.38
N GLY A 406 -15.83 -17.13 -33.47
CA GLY A 406 -14.84 -18.10 -33.89
C GLY A 406 -13.51 -17.48 -34.34
N ALA A 407 -12.49 -18.34 -34.50
CA ALA A 407 -11.18 -17.91 -35.00
C ALA A 407 -11.32 -17.39 -36.45
N ASP A 408 -10.52 -16.38 -36.81
CA ASP A 408 -10.54 -15.73 -38.13
C ASP A 408 -11.93 -15.18 -38.57
N ALA A 409 -12.91 -15.15 -37.66
CA ALA A 409 -14.24 -14.63 -37.95
C ALA A 409 -14.23 -13.10 -38.03
N ILE A 410 -15.14 -12.55 -38.81
CA ILE A 410 -15.33 -11.11 -38.98
C ILE A 410 -16.72 -10.72 -38.50
N VAL A 411 -16.79 -9.80 -37.54
CA VAL A 411 -18.02 -9.12 -37.18
C VAL A 411 -18.03 -7.76 -37.87
N ALA A 412 -19.03 -7.52 -38.73
CA ALA A 412 -19.15 -6.25 -39.43
C ALA A 412 -19.45 -5.09 -38.46
N ALA A 413 -18.89 -3.92 -38.72
CA ALA A 413 -19.09 -2.74 -37.89
C ALA A 413 -20.58 -2.41 -37.67
N GLY A 414 -20.94 -1.97 -36.47
CA GLY A 414 -22.32 -1.61 -36.08
C GLY A 414 -23.24 -2.82 -35.83
N SER A 415 -22.68 -4.01 -35.62
CA SER A 415 -23.47 -5.23 -35.38
C SER A 415 -23.77 -5.46 -33.92
N ALA A 416 -25.01 -5.89 -33.61
CA ALA A 416 -25.41 -6.42 -32.30
C ALA A 416 -25.48 -7.95 -32.36
N VAL A 417 -24.44 -8.63 -31.91
CA VAL A 417 -24.27 -10.08 -32.03
C VAL A 417 -24.73 -10.78 -30.77
N SER A 418 -25.78 -11.60 -30.87
CA SER A 418 -26.38 -12.35 -29.75
C SER A 418 -26.36 -13.88 -29.98
N ARG A 419 -25.71 -14.35 -31.04
CA ARG A 419 -25.56 -15.77 -31.35
C ARG A 419 -24.15 -16.05 -31.79
N ASP A 420 -23.67 -17.25 -31.52
CA ASP A 420 -22.33 -17.68 -31.85
C ASP A 420 -22.02 -17.51 -33.34
N VAL A 421 -20.79 -17.12 -33.61
CA VAL A 421 -20.23 -16.95 -34.96
C VAL A 421 -19.20 -18.04 -35.19
N ALA A 422 -19.32 -18.79 -36.27
CA ALA A 422 -18.39 -19.88 -36.57
C ALA A 422 -17.00 -19.36 -36.98
N ASP A 423 -16.00 -20.25 -36.96
CA ASP A 423 -14.66 -19.92 -37.46
C ASP A 423 -14.71 -19.47 -38.91
N GLY A 424 -14.01 -18.40 -39.27
CA GLY A 424 -13.97 -17.81 -40.59
C GLY A 424 -15.28 -17.21 -41.10
N GLU A 425 -16.33 -17.13 -40.29
CA GLU A 425 -17.62 -16.58 -40.65
C GLU A 425 -17.61 -15.04 -40.68
N LEU A 426 -18.34 -14.44 -41.65
CA LEU A 426 -18.74 -13.03 -41.59
C LEU A 426 -20.12 -12.90 -40.96
N ARG A 427 -20.21 -12.24 -39.79
CA ARG A 427 -21.48 -11.90 -39.17
C ARG A 427 -21.80 -10.42 -39.32
N MET A 428 -22.97 -10.12 -39.89
CA MET A 428 -23.47 -8.76 -40.01
C MET A 428 -24.90 -8.69 -39.47
N VAL A 429 -25.12 -7.83 -38.48
CA VAL A 429 -26.43 -7.62 -37.83
C VAL A 429 -26.71 -6.12 -37.82
N ARG A 430 -27.26 -5.61 -38.93
CA ARG A 430 -27.61 -4.19 -39.12
C ARG A 430 -28.98 -4.10 -39.77
N GLY A 431 -29.76 -3.09 -39.38
CA GLY A 431 -31.03 -2.78 -40.03
C GLY A 431 -30.84 -2.28 -41.46
N GLU A 432 -31.91 -2.34 -42.25
CA GLU A 432 -31.96 -1.76 -43.62
C GLU A 432 -31.83 -0.24 -43.54
N GLN A 433 -31.12 0.35 -44.50
CA GLN A 433 -30.98 1.80 -44.58
C GLN A 433 -32.26 2.42 -45.17
N LEU A 434 -32.91 3.29 -44.37
CA LEU A 434 -34.07 4.03 -44.82
C LEU A 434 -33.64 5.45 -45.23
N VAL A 435 -33.90 5.82 -46.49
CA VAL A 435 -33.64 7.15 -47.03
C VAL A 435 -34.93 7.97 -47.11
N LYS A 436 -34.94 9.14 -46.57
CA LYS A 436 -36.06 10.10 -46.63
C LYS A 436 -35.55 11.44 -47.19
N PRO A 437 -35.54 11.62 -48.52
CA PRO A 437 -35.07 12.85 -49.15
C PRO A 437 -35.88 14.09 -48.69
N GLY A 438 -35.16 15.17 -48.42
CA GLY A 438 -35.77 16.44 -48.00
C GLY A 438 -36.44 16.42 -46.59
N TRP A 439 -36.25 15.33 -45.81
CA TRP A 439 -36.86 15.27 -44.46
C TRP A 439 -36.26 16.30 -43.52
N ALA A 440 -34.94 16.51 -43.56
CA ALA A 440 -34.25 17.45 -42.69
C ALA A 440 -34.74 18.90 -42.93
N ASP A 441 -34.89 19.30 -44.20
CA ASP A 441 -35.37 20.63 -44.53
C ASP A 441 -36.79 20.86 -43.98
N ARG A 442 -37.70 19.92 -44.20
CA ARG A 442 -39.07 19.97 -43.65
C ARG A 442 -39.06 20.02 -42.12
N PHE A 443 -38.20 19.27 -41.48
CA PHE A 443 -38.06 19.29 -40.02
C PHE A 443 -37.59 20.67 -39.52
N HIS A 444 -36.54 21.22 -40.11
CA HIS A 444 -36.01 22.52 -39.72
C HIS A 444 -37.02 23.66 -39.93
N ASP A 445 -37.74 23.64 -41.05
CA ASP A 445 -38.75 24.63 -41.31
C ASP A 445 -39.92 24.56 -40.31
N THR A 446 -40.35 23.33 -39.99
CA THR A 446 -41.37 23.12 -38.94
C THR A 446 -40.93 23.62 -37.59
N MET A 447 -39.67 23.33 -37.21
CA MET A 447 -39.14 23.74 -35.90
C MET A 447 -38.90 25.25 -35.82
N LYS A 448 -38.48 25.91 -36.92
CA LYS A 448 -38.37 27.36 -37.00
C LYS A 448 -39.71 28.05 -36.77
N LYS A 449 -40.78 27.54 -37.48
CA LYS A 449 -42.14 28.04 -37.28
C LYS A 449 -42.61 27.91 -35.84
N LYS A 450 -42.50 26.74 -35.25
CA LYS A 450 -42.87 26.48 -33.85
C LYS A 450 -42.08 27.35 -32.84
N LYS A 451 -40.82 27.62 -33.17
CA LYS A 451 -40.01 28.52 -32.32
C LYS A 451 -40.49 29.97 -32.39
N ALA A 452 -40.84 30.44 -33.60
CA ALA A 452 -41.37 31.79 -33.81
C ALA A 452 -42.76 32.01 -33.17
N GLU A 453 -43.57 30.94 -33.05
CA GLU A 453 -44.87 30.99 -32.35
C GLU A 453 -44.78 31.01 -30.81
N LYS A 454 -43.60 30.72 -30.24
CA LYS A 454 -43.36 30.69 -28.82
C LYS A 454 -42.59 31.93 -28.29
N THR A 455 -42.09 32.78 -29.21
CA THR A 455 -41.45 34.06 -28.94
C THR A 455 -42.43 35.18 -29.13
#